data_6f4a60a9d5165ca63a646a85a77b78e3
#
_entry.id   6f4a60a9d5165ca63a646a85a77b78e3
#
_cell.length_a   1.000
_cell.length_b   1.000
_cell.length_c   1.000
_cell.angle_alpha   90.00
_cell.angle_beta   90.00
_cell.angle_gamma   90.00
#
_symmetry.space_group_name_H-M   'P 1'
#
loop_
_entity.id
_entity.type
_entity.pdbx_description
1 polymer ?
#
loop_
_entity_poly.entity_id
_entity_poly.type
_entity_poly.pdbx_seq_one_letter_code
_entity_poly.pdbx_strand_id
1 'polypeptide(L)'
;MKPIYGEWYSYLETHYRYLKCITKILTSHTRTPSTSSLNEFFVNRLHLDSEWMRDRLTNDAGERDLAKRHLQNAWFNECALRYPLGSENLLERMRFAPWKIVQFYYTIYSGISTMLRFVNSKKIRSHNTALNLFVSEIVSDKRIRNRLFPAPLCFVLKGEQLLPDPNSISISRLARSYCSELVTCLVSTRNHLNLKGQAGLVHYFRWLREWANYSAGYIFANLYGDVVRQRLDDGLLLISNSFMLAIEISAASFLGLEDLLEIYRNFRKMTVARLQFEPSFLDERMSLLEKKRVPTA
;
A
#
# COMPACT_ATOMS: atom_id res chain seq x y z
N MET A 1 -6.51 34.47 -21.18
CA MET A 1 -6.44 33.15 -20.51
C MET A 1 -5.62 33.32 -19.25
N LYS A 2 -6.26 33.35 -18.08
CA LYS A 2 -5.53 33.27 -16.80
C LYS A 2 -4.93 31.87 -16.67
N PRO A 3 -3.75 31.73 -16.11
CA PRO A 3 -3.05 30.46 -16.14
C PRO A 3 -3.80 29.42 -15.30
N ILE A 4 -4.30 28.40 -15.97
CA ILE A 4 -4.75 27.13 -15.41
C ILE A 4 -3.68 26.53 -14.47
N TYR A 5 -2.46 27.00 -14.51
CA TYR A 5 -1.29 26.57 -13.74
C TYR A 5 -1.44 26.73 -12.22
N GLY A 6 -2.15 27.73 -11.69
CA GLY A 6 -2.25 27.96 -10.26
C GLY A 6 -3.08 26.92 -9.51
N GLU A 7 -4.19 26.48 -10.08
CA GLU A 7 -5.06 25.46 -9.45
C GLU A 7 -4.37 24.08 -9.43
N TRP A 8 -3.71 23.72 -10.51
CA TRP A 8 -3.02 22.43 -10.64
C TRP A 8 -1.79 22.32 -9.71
N TYR A 9 -1.06 23.40 -9.51
CA TYR A 9 0.05 23.45 -8.58
C TYR A 9 -0.43 23.21 -7.14
N SER A 10 -1.56 23.79 -6.76
CA SER A 10 -2.14 23.61 -5.43
C SER A 10 -2.60 22.16 -5.18
N TYR A 11 -3.14 21.49 -6.21
CA TYR A 11 -3.51 20.07 -6.13
C TYR A 11 -2.30 19.17 -5.89
N LEU A 12 -1.25 19.42 -6.61
CA LEU A 12 -0.03 18.64 -6.53
C LEU A 12 0.66 18.82 -5.17
N GLU A 13 0.75 20.05 -4.68
CA GLU A 13 1.26 20.35 -3.35
C GLU A 13 0.41 19.66 -2.26
N THR A 14 -0.90 19.61 -2.46
CA THR A 14 -1.84 18.92 -1.58
C THR A 14 -1.55 17.41 -1.52
N HIS A 15 -1.40 16.74 -2.67
CA HIS A 15 -1.07 15.32 -2.70
C HIS A 15 0.32 15.03 -2.13
N TYR A 16 1.30 15.89 -2.40
CA TYR A 16 2.62 15.79 -1.78
C TYR A 16 2.54 15.90 -0.26
N ARG A 17 1.77 16.87 0.25
CA ARG A 17 1.56 17.06 1.68
C ARG A 17 0.91 15.84 2.32
N TYR A 18 -0.09 15.24 1.69
CA TYR A 18 -0.74 14.01 2.17
C TYR A 18 0.22 12.82 2.19
N LEU A 19 0.97 12.59 1.12
CA LEU A 19 1.96 11.51 1.07
C LEU A 19 3.08 11.71 2.10
N LYS A 20 3.54 12.93 2.29
CA LYS A 20 4.50 13.29 3.33
C LYS A 20 3.94 12.99 4.73
N CYS A 21 2.69 13.33 4.99
CA CYS A 21 2.01 13.03 6.25
C CYS A 21 1.97 11.51 6.50
N ILE A 22 1.49 10.73 5.53
CA ILE A 22 1.42 9.27 5.60
C ILE A 22 2.80 8.68 5.88
N THR A 23 3.82 9.11 5.15
CA THR A 23 5.20 8.67 5.32
C THR A 23 5.75 9.01 6.71
N LYS A 24 5.49 10.21 7.21
CA LYS A 24 5.94 10.64 8.55
C LYS A 24 5.30 9.83 9.67
N ILE A 25 4.01 9.50 9.57
CA ILE A 25 3.35 8.62 10.53
C ILE A 25 3.97 7.22 10.45
N LEU A 26 4.15 6.69 9.25
CA LEU A 26 4.71 5.36 9.02
C LEU A 26 6.14 5.23 9.57
N THR A 27 7.01 6.20 9.31
CA THR A 27 8.42 6.18 9.74
C THR A 27 8.61 6.56 11.21
N SER A 28 7.58 7.04 11.88
CA SER A 28 7.68 7.41 13.30
C SER A 28 7.91 6.24 14.25
N HIS A 29 7.78 5.02 13.74
CA HIS A 29 8.02 3.77 14.48
C HIS A 29 9.51 3.40 14.57
N THR A 30 10.36 3.97 13.72
CA THR A 30 11.80 3.65 13.67
C THR A 30 12.66 4.89 13.88
N ARG A 31 13.85 4.69 14.46
CA ARG A 31 14.83 5.79 14.64
C ARG A 31 15.43 6.21 13.30
N THR A 32 15.66 5.25 12.42
CA THR A 32 16.16 5.46 11.06
C THR A 32 15.05 5.08 10.06
N PRO A 33 14.54 6.01 9.26
CA PRO A 33 13.46 5.74 8.31
C PRO A 33 14.01 5.04 7.05
N SER A 34 14.50 3.81 7.20
CA SER A 34 14.86 2.94 6.09
C SER A 34 13.81 1.84 5.89
N THR A 35 13.73 1.30 4.68
CA THR A 35 12.83 0.17 4.37
C THR A 35 13.17 -1.03 5.25
N SER A 36 14.45 -1.38 5.40
CA SER A 36 14.90 -2.49 6.24
C SER A 36 14.51 -2.33 7.70
N SER A 37 14.74 -1.16 8.30
CA SER A 37 14.35 -0.90 9.69
C SER A 37 12.84 -0.99 9.91
N LEU A 38 12.03 -0.57 8.93
CA LEU A 38 10.58 -0.71 8.97
C LEU A 38 10.15 -2.17 8.81
N ASN A 39 10.78 -2.93 7.91
CA ASN A 39 10.49 -4.34 7.71
C ASN A 39 10.74 -5.14 9.00
N GLU A 40 11.91 -4.98 9.62
CA GLU A 40 12.22 -5.62 10.90
C GLU A 40 11.23 -5.25 12.00
N PHE A 41 10.93 -3.96 12.12
CA PHE A 41 9.97 -3.48 13.10
C PHE A 41 8.58 -4.08 12.91
N PHE A 42 8.07 -4.10 11.67
CA PHE A 42 6.72 -4.58 11.38
C PHE A 42 6.63 -6.09 11.40
N VAL A 43 7.59 -6.84 10.87
CA VAL A 43 7.61 -8.30 10.95
C VAL A 43 7.52 -8.79 12.39
N ASN A 44 8.12 -8.07 13.34
CA ASN A 44 8.06 -8.44 14.76
C ASN A 44 6.72 -8.08 15.44
N ARG A 45 5.90 -7.22 14.86
CA ARG A 45 4.68 -6.68 15.48
C ARG A 45 3.39 -7.03 14.75
N LEU A 46 3.46 -7.13 13.42
CA LEU A 46 2.28 -7.45 12.63
C LEU A 46 1.99 -8.94 12.70
N HIS A 47 0.72 -9.28 12.89
CA HIS A 47 0.24 -10.67 12.88
C HIS A 47 -1.26 -10.71 12.60
N LEU A 48 -1.73 -11.81 12.06
CA LEU A 48 -3.16 -12.09 11.98
C LEU A 48 -3.66 -12.74 13.25
N ASP A 49 -4.88 -12.42 13.61
CA ASP A 49 -5.60 -13.08 14.69
C ASP A 49 -6.06 -14.46 14.22
N SER A 50 -5.70 -15.52 14.97
CA SER A 50 -5.99 -16.90 14.61
C SER A 50 -7.48 -17.25 14.61
N GLU A 51 -8.28 -16.64 15.49
CA GLU A 51 -9.73 -16.83 15.51
C GLU A 51 -10.35 -16.15 14.29
N TRP A 52 -9.93 -14.92 14.02
CA TRP A 52 -10.38 -14.20 12.85
C TRP A 52 -10.08 -14.96 11.54
N MET A 53 -8.91 -15.61 11.45
CA MET A 53 -8.54 -16.43 10.30
C MET A 53 -9.45 -17.64 10.14
N ARG A 54 -9.66 -18.42 11.22
CA ARG A 54 -10.52 -19.63 11.19
C ARG A 54 -11.95 -19.31 10.75
N ASP A 55 -12.49 -18.19 11.21
CA ASP A 55 -13.86 -17.78 10.90
C ASP A 55 -14.05 -17.39 9.41
N ARG A 56 -12.98 -17.04 8.71
CA ARG A 56 -13.06 -16.39 7.41
C ARG A 56 -12.29 -17.07 6.29
N LEU A 57 -11.51 -18.09 6.59
CA LEU A 57 -10.70 -18.78 5.59
C LEU A 57 -11.58 -19.42 4.52
N THR A 58 -11.29 -19.14 3.25
CA THR A 58 -11.94 -19.81 2.13
C THR A 58 -11.43 -21.25 1.98
N ASN A 59 -12.35 -22.18 1.78
CA ASN A 59 -12.05 -23.56 1.39
C ASN A 59 -12.07 -23.76 -0.14
N ASP A 60 -12.42 -22.72 -0.91
CA ASP A 60 -12.46 -22.78 -2.37
C ASP A 60 -11.05 -22.73 -2.96
N ALA A 61 -10.62 -23.85 -3.57
CA ALA A 61 -9.31 -23.95 -4.19
C ALA A 61 -9.14 -22.96 -5.35
N GLY A 62 -10.20 -22.65 -6.10
CA GLY A 62 -10.17 -21.67 -7.18
C GLY A 62 -9.91 -20.25 -6.67
N GLU A 63 -10.53 -19.86 -5.55
CA GLU A 63 -10.28 -18.57 -4.92
C GLU A 63 -8.85 -18.48 -4.35
N ARG A 64 -8.33 -19.58 -3.79
CA ARG A 64 -6.93 -19.63 -3.33
C ARG A 64 -5.94 -19.46 -4.49
N ASP A 65 -6.18 -20.11 -5.64
CA ASP A 65 -5.32 -19.95 -6.82
C ASP A 65 -5.40 -18.55 -7.41
N LEU A 66 -6.57 -17.95 -7.41
CA LEU A 66 -6.73 -16.55 -7.80
C LEU A 66 -6.00 -15.60 -6.83
N ALA A 67 -6.04 -15.87 -5.52
CA ALA A 67 -5.28 -15.12 -4.53
C ALA A 67 -3.77 -15.18 -4.80
N LYS A 68 -3.22 -16.38 -5.09
CA LYS A 68 -1.80 -16.57 -5.46
C LYS A 68 -1.43 -15.73 -6.70
N ARG A 69 -2.27 -15.75 -7.74
CA ARG A 69 -2.06 -14.92 -8.94
C ARG A 69 -2.10 -13.43 -8.66
N HIS A 70 -3.01 -12.98 -7.82
CA HIS A 70 -3.06 -11.57 -7.41
C HIS A 70 -1.83 -11.17 -6.61
N LEU A 71 -1.31 -12.04 -5.74
CA LEU A 71 -0.07 -11.80 -5.01
C LEU A 71 1.12 -11.64 -5.96
N GLN A 72 1.26 -12.52 -6.94
CA GLN A 72 2.30 -12.42 -7.96
C GLN A 72 2.16 -11.14 -8.81
N ASN A 73 0.93 -10.73 -9.14
CA ASN A 73 0.66 -9.47 -9.82
C ASN A 73 1.04 -8.25 -8.95
N ALA A 74 0.82 -8.32 -7.64
CA ALA A 74 1.26 -7.27 -6.73
C ALA A 74 2.79 -7.14 -6.71
N TRP A 75 3.51 -8.25 -6.62
CA TRP A 75 4.98 -8.26 -6.72
C TRP A 75 5.48 -7.75 -8.07
N PHE A 76 4.82 -8.15 -9.17
CA PHE A 76 5.17 -7.66 -10.50
C PHE A 76 5.02 -6.13 -10.62
N ASN A 77 3.90 -5.58 -10.15
CA ASN A 77 3.68 -4.13 -10.13
C ASN A 77 4.69 -3.42 -9.19
N GLU A 78 5.07 -4.04 -8.07
CA GLU A 78 6.09 -3.49 -7.19
C GLU A 78 7.48 -3.52 -7.84
N CYS A 79 7.82 -4.56 -8.58
CA CYS A 79 9.04 -4.58 -9.42
C CYS A 79 9.01 -3.44 -10.44
N ALA A 80 7.89 -3.24 -11.13
CA ALA A 80 7.74 -2.15 -12.10
C ALA A 80 7.83 -0.76 -11.46
N LEU A 81 7.29 -0.59 -10.24
CA LEU A 81 7.43 0.64 -9.46
C LEU A 81 8.90 0.95 -9.11
N ARG A 82 9.69 -0.09 -8.82
CA ARG A 82 11.11 0.01 -8.43
C ARG A 82 12.08 -0.03 -9.59
N TYR A 83 11.61 -0.43 -10.77
CA TYR A 83 12.49 -0.55 -11.93
C TYR A 83 13.19 0.78 -12.20
N PRO A 84 14.53 0.80 -12.24
CA PRO A 84 15.26 1.99 -12.61
C PRO A 84 14.94 2.28 -14.06
N LEU A 85 14.19 3.32 -14.32
CA LEU A 85 14.04 3.82 -15.67
C LEU A 85 15.43 4.30 -16.09
N GLY A 86 16.10 3.49 -16.89
CA GLY A 86 17.54 3.50 -17.17
C GLY A 86 18.10 4.73 -17.88
N SER A 87 17.41 5.84 -17.80
CA SER A 87 17.92 7.08 -18.36
C SER A 87 18.52 7.93 -17.23
N GLU A 88 19.77 8.30 -17.41
CA GLU A 88 20.41 9.35 -16.62
C GLU A 88 19.73 10.71 -16.88
N ASN A 89 18.87 10.78 -17.92
CA ASN A 89 18.17 11.98 -18.32
C ASN A 89 16.98 12.23 -17.39
N LEU A 90 17.09 13.33 -16.63
CA LEU A 90 16.09 13.82 -15.71
C LEU A 90 14.70 13.97 -16.34
N LEU A 91 14.62 14.48 -17.58
CA LEU A 91 13.36 14.68 -18.30
C LEU A 91 12.63 13.35 -18.60
N GLU A 92 13.36 12.29 -18.92
CA GLU A 92 12.75 10.98 -19.12
C GLU A 92 12.22 10.39 -17.80
N ARG A 93 12.99 10.51 -16.72
CA ARG A 93 12.49 10.14 -15.40
C ARG A 93 11.22 10.92 -15.03
N MET A 94 11.08 12.18 -15.44
CA MET A 94 9.90 13.03 -15.19
C MET A 94 8.67 12.55 -15.95
N ARG A 95 8.81 12.08 -17.15
CA ARG A 95 7.70 11.56 -17.96
C ARG A 95 7.08 10.30 -17.38
N PHE A 96 7.83 9.54 -16.56
CA PHE A 96 7.39 8.29 -15.98
C PHE A 96 6.84 8.41 -14.55
N ALA A 97 6.92 9.57 -13.89
CA ALA A 97 6.37 9.75 -12.54
C ALA A 97 4.88 9.39 -12.42
N PRO A 98 3.97 9.72 -13.37
CA PRO A 98 2.60 9.27 -13.34
C PRO A 98 2.49 7.74 -13.38
N TRP A 99 3.32 7.06 -14.15
CA TRP A 99 3.35 5.61 -14.20
C TRP A 99 3.72 4.97 -12.87
N LYS A 100 4.64 5.55 -12.12
CA LYS A 100 4.98 5.06 -10.78
C LYS A 100 3.79 5.12 -9.83
N ILE A 101 2.97 6.17 -9.88
CA ILE A 101 1.74 6.27 -9.11
C ILE A 101 0.74 5.19 -9.54
N VAL A 102 0.65 4.92 -10.84
CA VAL A 102 -0.21 3.86 -11.38
C VAL A 102 0.25 2.49 -10.92
N GLN A 103 1.54 2.19 -11.01
CA GLN A 103 2.13 0.93 -10.55
C GLN A 103 1.98 0.76 -9.03
N PHE A 104 2.23 1.82 -8.27
CA PHE A 104 1.97 1.85 -6.84
C PHE A 104 0.51 1.47 -6.52
N TYR A 105 -0.46 2.10 -7.18
CA TYR A 105 -1.86 1.78 -6.97
C TYR A 105 -2.19 0.31 -7.31
N TYR A 106 -1.69 -0.22 -8.42
CA TYR A 106 -1.95 -1.62 -8.80
C TYR A 106 -1.23 -2.62 -7.89
N THR A 107 -0.09 -2.28 -7.31
CA THR A 107 0.53 -3.05 -6.23
C THR A 107 -0.43 -3.19 -5.04
N ILE A 108 -0.95 -2.05 -4.56
CA ILE A 108 -1.90 -2.01 -3.44
C ILE A 108 -3.20 -2.76 -3.78
N TYR A 109 -3.78 -2.50 -4.95
CA TYR A 109 -5.03 -3.14 -5.39
C TYR A 109 -4.90 -4.66 -5.53
N SER A 110 -3.81 -5.15 -6.10
CA SER A 110 -3.56 -6.58 -6.23
C SER A 110 -3.34 -7.24 -4.86
N GLY A 111 -2.64 -6.58 -3.93
CA GLY A 111 -2.53 -7.02 -2.55
C GLY A 111 -3.88 -7.10 -1.83
N ILE A 112 -4.73 -6.09 -1.99
CA ILE A 112 -6.13 -6.11 -1.49
C ILE A 112 -6.89 -7.31 -2.06
N SER A 113 -6.80 -7.52 -3.37
CA SER A 113 -7.48 -8.62 -4.05
C SER A 113 -7.00 -9.98 -3.54
N THR A 114 -5.70 -10.12 -3.26
CA THR A 114 -5.12 -11.30 -2.62
C THR A 114 -5.83 -11.59 -1.30
N MET A 115 -5.86 -10.62 -0.40
CA MET A 115 -6.43 -10.80 0.93
C MET A 115 -7.93 -11.09 0.91
N LEU A 116 -8.70 -10.35 0.11
CA LEU A 116 -10.14 -10.54 0.00
C LEU A 116 -10.53 -11.94 -0.53
N ARG A 117 -9.69 -12.55 -1.36
CA ARG A 117 -9.92 -13.90 -1.86
C ARG A 117 -9.60 -14.96 -0.81
N PHE A 118 -8.60 -14.75 0.03
CA PHE A 118 -8.34 -15.66 1.14
C PHE A 118 -9.47 -15.68 2.17
N VAL A 119 -10.15 -14.55 2.40
CA VAL A 119 -11.19 -14.44 3.42
C VAL A 119 -12.60 -14.70 2.90
N ASN A 120 -12.74 -15.44 1.81
CA ASN A 120 -14.04 -15.81 1.24
C ASN A 120 -15.00 -14.63 1.10
N SER A 121 -14.47 -13.46 0.72
CA SER A 121 -15.31 -12.30 0.54
C SER A 121 -16.08 -12.38 -0.78
N LYS A 122 -17.22 -11.70 -0.82
CA LYS A 122 -18.13 -11.64 -1.98
C LYS A 122 -17.37 -11.38 -3.28
N LYS A 123 -17.84 -11.92 -4.40
CA LYS A 123 -17.21 -11.75 -5.72
C LYS A 123 -16.84 -10.29 -6.00
N ILE A 124 -15.54 -10.05 -6.16
CA ILE A 124 -14.97 -8.76 -6.51
C ILE A 124 -15.35 -8.45 -7.95
N ARG A 125 -16.23 -7.47 -8.18
CA ARG A 125 -16.71 -7.10 -9.51
C ARG A 125 -16.06 -5.85 -10.07
N SER A 126 -15.52 -5.00 -9.20
CA SER A 126 -14.90 -3.73 -9.58
C SER A 126 -13.89 -3.27 -8.55
N HIS A 127 -13.03 -2.33 -8.94
CA HIS A 127 -12.10 -1.68 -8.02
C HIS A 127 -12.81 -1.07 -6.80
N ASN A 128 -13.93 -0.37 -7.01
CA ASN A 128 -14.70 0.23 -5.94
C ASN A 128 -15.20 -0.80 -4.93
N THR A 129 -15.76 -1.90 -5.44
CA THR A 129 -16.24 -3.00 -4.59
C THR A 129 -15.10 -3.57 -3.76
N ALA A 130 -13.93 -3.82 -4.36
CA ALA A 130 -12.77 -4.35 -3.64
C ALA A 130 -12.29 -3.40 -2.53
N LEU A 131 -12.12 -2.11 -2.83
CA LEU A 131 -11.66 -1.13 -1.86
C LEU A 131 -12.66 -0.95 -0.71
N ASN A 132 -13.95 -0.88 -1.02
CA ASN A 132 -15.00 -0.77 0.00
C ASN A 132 -15.04 -2.01 0.90
N LEU A 133 -15.00 -3.22 0.35
CA LEU A 133 -14.95 -4.48 1.11
C LEU A 133 -13.69 -4.54 1.98
N PHE A 134 -12.54 -4.18 1.43
CA PHE A 134 -11.29 -4.17 2.19
C PHE A 134 -11.38 -3.24 3.40
N VAL A 135 -11.90 -2.02 3.22
CA VAL A 135 -12.05 -1.06 4.32
C VAL A 135 -13.09 -1.53 5.32
N SER A 136 -14.26 -1.98 4.87
CA SER A 136 -15.37 -2.34 5.78
C SER A 136 -15.17 -3.67 6.49
N GLU A 137 -14.60 -4.67 5.84
CA GLU A 137 -14.52 -6.04 6.37
C GLU A 137 -13.14 -6.39 6.95
N ILE A 138 -12.08 -5.74 6.46
CA ILE A 138 -10.71 -6.03 6.87
C ILE A 138 -10.18 -4.93 7.80
N VAL A 139 -10.00 -3.71 7.26
CA VAL A 139 -9.37 -2.62 8.02
C VAL A 139 -10.23 -2.15 9.20
N SER A 140 -11.56 -2.20 9.08
CA SER A 140 -12.48 -1.82 10.17
C SER A 140 -12.64 -2.88 11.25
N ASP A 141 -12.23 -4.12 11.02
CA ASP A 141 -12.32 -5.19 12.03
C ASP A 141 -11.32 -4.92 13.17
N LYS A 142 -11.84 -4.81 14.40
CA LYS A 142 -11.06 -4.48 15.60
C LYS A 142 -10.01 -5.54 15.93
N ARG A 143 -10.22 -6.80 15.52
CA ARG A 143 -9.33 -7.94 15.84
C ARG A 143 -8.00 -7.85 15.06
N ILE A 144 -8.01 -7.26 13.86
CA ILE A 144 -6.84 -7.21 12.99
C ILE A 144 -6.35 -5.80 12.66
N ARG A 145 -7.18 -4.78 12.82
CA ARG A 145 -6.93 -3.42 12.35
C ARG A 145 -5.50 -2.93 12.57
N ASN A 146 -5.10 -2.82 13.84
CA ASN A 146 -3.79 -2.32 14.24
C ASN A 146 -2.79 -3.43 14.57
N ARG A 147 -3.17 -4.70 14.35
CA ARG A 147 -2.29 -5.85 14.49
C ARG A 147 -1.65 -6.24 13.16
N LEU A 148 -2.39 -6.07 12.04
CA LEU A 148 -1.92 -6.43 10.71
C LEU A 148 -1.40 -5.22 9.93
N PHE A 149 -2.05 -4.06 10.07
CA PHE A 149 -1.68 -2.86 9.33
C PHE A 149 -1.02 -1.84 10.24
N PRO A 150 0.20 -1.37 9.90
CA PRO A 150 0.83 -0.29 10.66
C PRO A 150 0.07 1.03 10.46
N ALA A 151 0.15 1.93 11.45
CA ALA A 151 -0.30 3.29 11.24
C ALA A 151 0.55 3.94 10.12
N PRO A 152 -0.05 4.65 9.17
CA PRO A 152 -1.45 5.07 9.10
C PRO A 152 -2.37 4.12 8.31
N LEU A 153 -1.89 2.98 7.82
CA LEU A 153 -2.63 2.07 6.93
C LEU A 153 -3.85 1.42 7.61
N CYS A 154 -3.84 1.36 8.95
CA CYS A 154 -4.96 0.86 9.74
C CYS A 154 -6.05 1.90 10.00
N PHE A 155 -5.87 3.17 9.62
CA PHE A 155 -6.83 4.22 9.90
C PHE A 155 -7.99 4.25 8.91
N VAL A 156 -9.18 4.48 9.45
CA VAL A 156 -10.42 4.64 8.70
C VAL A 156 -11.17 5.85 9.22
N LEU A 157 -11.64 6.70 8.34
CA LEU A 157 -12.57 7.79 8.65
C LEU A 157 -14.01 7.27 8.63
N LYS A 158 -14.70 7.36 9.78
CA LYS A 158 -16.13 7.05 9.92
C LYS A 158 -16.86 8.31 10.39
N GLY A 159 -17.72 8.86 9.56
CA GLY A 159 -18.22 10.23 9.80
C GLY A 159 -17.07 11.22 9.76
N GLU A 160 -16.84 11.93 10.84
CA GLU A 160 -15.72 12.87 11.03
C GLU A 160 -14.61 12.29 11.94
N GLN A 161 -14.80 11.09 12.45
CA GLN A 161 -13.90 10.48 13.40
C GLN A 161 -12.92 9.52 12.74
N LEU A 162 -11.63 9.66 13.07
CA LEU A 162 -10.58 8.72 12.70
C LEU A 162 -10.57 7.51 13.64
N LEU A 163 -10.59 6.31 13.09
CA LEU A 163 -10.56 5.05 13.84
C LEU A 163 -9.36 4.19 13.40
N PRO A 164 -8.63 3.55 14.34
CA PRO A 164 -8.73 3.75 15.79
C PRO A 164 -8.40 5.18 16.19
N ASP A 165 -8.85 5.61 17.37
CA ASP A 165 -8.42 6.89 17.93
C ASP A 165 -6.88 6.90 18.01
N PRO A 166 -6.20 7.91 17.43
CA PRO A 166 -4.75 8.02 17.49
C PRO A 166 -4.16 8.02 18.91
N ASN A 167 -4.96 8.39 19.91
CA ASN A 167 -4.55 8.35 21.32
C ASN A 167 -4.63 6.94 21.92
N SER A 168 -5.41 6.04 21.33
CA SER A 168 -5.61 4.66 21.80
C SER A 168 -4.58 3.68 21.24
N ILE A 169 -3.72 4.09 20.33
CA ILE A 169 -2.71 3.24 19.69
C ILE A 169 -1.29 3.72 19.99
N SER A 170 -0.34 2.79 19.95
CA SER A 170 1.08 3.08 20.20
C SER A 170 1.72 3.75 18.98
N ILE A 171 1.52 5.05 18.85
CA ILE A 171 2.24 5.90 17.89
C ILE A 171 2.97 7.03 18.62
N SER A 172 4.04 7.54 18.02
CA SER A 172 4.82 8.63 18.62
C SER A 172 3.99 9.93 18.70
N ARG A 173 4.39 10.85 19.60
CA ARG A 173 3.77 12.18 19.69
C ARG A 173 3.87 12.92 18.33
N LEU A 174 4.99 12.76 17.63
CA LEU A 174 5.17 13.34 16.30
C LEU A 174 4.18 12.76 15.29
N ALA A 175 3.95 11.44 15.30
CA ALA A 175 2.96 10.82 14.42
C ALA A 175 1.54 11.36 14.68
N ARG A 176 1.17 11.57 15.94
CA ARG A 176 -0.13 12.14 16.31
C ARG A 176 -0.34 13.55 15.75
N SER A 177 0.71 14.40 15.68
CA SER A 177 0.58 15.74 15.12
C SER A 177 0.22 15.75 13.63
N TYR A 178 0.44 14.64 12.91
CA TYR A 178 0.05 14.50 11.51
C TYR A 178 -1.37 13.90 11.32
N CYS A 179 -2.04 13.45 12.38
CA CYS A 179 -3.36 12.81 12.24
C CYS A 179 -4.45 13.77 11.79
N SER A 180 -4.37 15.05 12.13
CA SER A 180 -5.29 16.07 11.61
C SER A 180 -5.20 16.24 10.09
N GLU A 181 -3.99 16.22 9.56
CA GLU A 181 -3.75 16.25 8.11
C GLU A 181 -4.27 14.95 7.42
N LEU A 182 -4.11 13.81 8.08
CA LEU A 182 -4.66 12.55 7.60
C LEU A 182 -6.20 12.57 7.56
N VAL A 183 -6.85 13.17 8.56
CA VAL A 183 -8.31 13.38 8.54
C VAL A 183 -8.71 14.24 7.35
N THR A 184 -8.01 15.35 7.13
CA THR A 184 -8.25 16.24 5.97
C THR A 184 -8.10 15.47 4.65
N CYS A 185 -7.06 14.66 4.52
CA CYS A 185 -6.84 13.79 3.36
C CYS A 185 -8.03 12.84 3.12
N LEU A 186 -8.49 12.14 4.15
CA LEU A 186 -9.58 11.18 4.04
C LEU A 186 -10.95 11.84 3.82
N VAL A 187 -11.20 13.01 4.40
CA VAL A 187 -12.40 13.83 4.11
C VAL A 187 -12.40 14.26 2.64
N SER A 188 -11.31 14.81 2.15
CA SER A 188 -11.16 15.22 0.74
C SER A 188 -11.34 14.02 -0.20
N THR A 189 -10.77 12.86 0.13
CA THR A 189 -10.91 11.61 -0.62
C THR A 189 -12.37 11.17 -0.66
N ARG A 190 -13.06 11.15 0.48
CA ARG A 190 -14.47 10.77 0.58
C ARG A 190 -15.34 11.65 -0.30
N ASN A 191 -15.13 12.96 -0.27
CA ASN A 191 -15.88 13.93 -1.06
C ASN A 191 -15.59 13.76 -2.56
N HIS A 192 -14.32 13.64 -2.95
CA HIS A 192 -13.91 13.49 -4.34
C HIS A 192 -14.48 12.20 -4.97
N LEU A 193 -14.39 11.07 -4.26
CA LEU A 193 -14.89 9.77 -4.73
C LEU A 193 -16.38 9.55 -4.44
N ASN A 194 -17.06 10.51 -3.82
CA ASN A 194 -18.47 10.43 -3.42
C ASN A 194 -18.80 9.15 -2.62
N LEU A 195 -17.95 8.84 -1.62
CA LEU A 195 -18.10 7.65 -0.80
C LEU A 195 -19.21 7.85 0.23
N LYS A 196 -20.22 6.96 0.22
CA LYS A 196 -21.33 6.99 1.19
C LYS A 196 -21.01 6.38 2.57
N GLY A 197 -19.83 5.81 2.73
CA GLY A 197 -19.44 5.09 3.93
C GLY A 197 -18.10 5.53 4.50
N GLN A 198 -17.34 4.56 4.95
CA GLN A 198 -16.01 4.77 5.51
C GLN A 198 -15.00 5.07 4.41
N ALA A 199 -14.02 5.92 4.72
CA ALA A 199 -12.87 6.19 3.86
C ALA A 199 -11.58 5.72 4.53
N GLY A 200 -10.78 4.94 3.81
CA GLY A 200 -9.43 4.54 4.22
C GLY A 200 -8.40 5.00 3.20
N LEU A 201 -7.12 4.85 3.52
CA LEU A 201 -6.02 5.28 2.64
C LEU A 201 -6.03 4.62 1.26
N VAL A 202 -6.56 3.40 1.15
CA VAL A 202 -6.68 2.73 -0.15
C VAL A 202 -7.61 3.47 -1.13
N HIS A 203 -8.61 4.19 -0.61
CA HIS A 203 -9.43 5.09 -1.41
C HIS A 203 -8.66 6.34 -1.85
N TYR A 204 -7.81 6.90 -0.97
CA TYR A 204 -6.91 7.98 -1.33
C TYR A 204 -5.93 7.56 -2.44
N PHE A 205 -5.37 6.36 -2.37
CA PHE A 205 -4.47 5.86 -3.41
C PHE A 205 -5.17 5.68 -4.76
N ARG A 206 -6.45 5.31 -4.74
CA ARG A 206 -7.28 5.32 -5.95
C ARG A 206 -7.45 6.74 -6.51
N TRP A 207 -7.80 7.72 -5.67
CA TRP A 207 -7.91 9.11 -6.10
C TRP A 207 -6.59 9.63 -6.68
N LEU A 208 -5.47 9.37 -6.03
CA LEU A 208 -4.14 9.71 -6.51
C LEU A 208 -3.84 9.10 -7.91
N ARG A 209 -4.22 7.85 -8.13
CA ARG A 209 -4.07 7.18 -9.43
C ARG A 209 -4.98 7.77 -10.50
N GLU A 210 -6.24 8.08 -10.18
CA GLU A 210 -7.16 8.73 -11.11
C GLU A 210 -6.61 10.10 -11.53
N TRP A 211 -6.14 10.85 -10.57
CA TRP A 211 -5.49 12.12 -10.84
C TRP A 211 -4.23 11.97 -11.74
N ALA A 212 -3.36 11.02 -11.45
CA ALA A 212 -2.16 10.75 -12.26
C ALA A 212 -2.49 10.38 -13.71
N ASN A 213 -3.53 9.57 -13.93
CA ASN A 213 -3.92 9.11 -15.27
C ASN A 213 -4.63 10.18 -16.11
N TYR A 214 -5.53 10.95 -15.50
CA TYR A 214 -6.48 11.74 -16.26
C TYR A 214 -6.23 13.25 -16.22
N SER A 215 -5.53 13.71 -15.18
CA SER A 215 -5.42 15.15 -14.93
C SER A 215 -3.99 15.68 -14.95
N ALA A 216 -3.00 14.84 -14.74
CA ALA A 216 -1.69 15.32 -14.33
C ALA A 216 -0.49 14.85 -15.16
N GLY A 217 -0.68 13.98 -16.15
CA GLY A 217 0.44 13.47 -16.95
C GLY A 217 1.37 14.58 -17.48
N TYR A 218 0.77 15.71 -17.90
CA TYR A 218 1.51 16.88 -18.37
C TYR A 218 2.17 17.68 -17.23
N ILE A 219 1.56 17.72 -16.06
CA ILE A 219 2.01 18.55 -14.92
C ILE A 219 3.17 17.89 -14.19
N PHE A 220 3.10 16.58 -13.99
CA PHE A 220 4.21 15.80 -13.46
C PHE A 220 5.47 15.90 -14.37
N ALA A 221 5.25 16.01 -15.67
CA ALA A 221 6.36 16.14 -16.62
C ALA A 221 7.06 17.50 -16.56
N ASN A 222 6.36 18.57 -16.16
CA ASN A 222 6.84 19.92 -16.38
C ASN A 222 7.10 20.77 -15.12
N LEU A 223 6.65 20.35 -13.93
CA LEU A 223 6.60 21.26 -12.76
C LEU A 223 7.43 20.84 -11.54
N TYR A 224 8.15 19.72 -11.55
CA TYR A 224 8.86 19.26 -10.37
C TYR A 224 10.36 19.42 -10.43
N GLY A 225 10.87 20.16 -9.44
CA GLY A 225 12.29 20.09 -9.08
C GLY A 225 12.63 18.72 -8.47
N ASP A 226 13.88 18.27 -8.65
CA ASP A 226 14.40 16.96 -8.27
C ASP A 226 14.10 16.53 -6.83
N VAL A 227 14.14 17.48 -5.89
CA VAL A 227 13.98 17.20 -4.46
C VAL A 227 12.56 16.74 -4.09
N VAL A 228 11.54 17.35 -4.70
CA VAL A 228 10.14 17.00 -4.40
C VAL A 228 9.81 15.63 -4.97
N ARG A 229 10.36 15.32 -6.11
CA ARG A 229 10.15 14.08 -6.84
C ARG A 229 10.82 12.89 -6.15
N GLN A 230 12.07 13.00 -5.75
CA GLN A 230 12.75 11.95 -5.00
C GLN A 230 11.98 11.61 -3.72
N ARG A 231 11.47 12.62 -3.01
CA ARG A 231 10.64 12.42 -1.82
C ARG A 231 9.28 11.77 -2.10
N LEU A 232 8.69 12.02 -3.29
CA LEU A 232 7.48 11.34 -3.73
C LEU A 232 7.75 9.86 -3.97
N ASP A 233 8.78 9.54 -4.74
CA ASP A 233 9.20 8.17 -5.06
C ASP A 233 9.49 7.39 -3.77
N ASP A 234 10.31 7.94 -2.87
CA ASP A 234 10.64 7.33 -1.58
C ASP A 234 9.37 7.06 -0.74
N GLY A 235 8.43 8.00 -0.74
CA GLY A 235 7.16 7.86 -0.04
C GLY A 235 6.30 6.72 -0.61
N LEU A 236 6.15 6.64 -1.92
CA LEU A 236 5.40 5.57 -2.58
C LEU A 236 6.03 4.20 -2.34
N LEU A 237 7.36 4.10 -2.44
CA LEU A 237 8.10 2.87 -2.18
C LEU A 237 7.94 2.40 -0.72
N LEU A 238 8.01 3.32 0.22
CA LEU A 238 7.90 3.01 1.64
C LEU A 238 6.50 2.52 2.01
N ILE A 239 5.46 3.20 1.50
CA ILE A 239 4.06 2.84 1.72
C ILE A 239 3.76 1.48 1.07
N SER A 240 4.18 1.29 -0.19
CA SER A 240 4.03 0.02 -0.92
C SER A 240 4.65 -1.14 -0.16
N ASN A 241 5.91 -0.97 0.26
CA ASN A 241 6.64 -1.99 1.00
C ASN A 241 5.95 -2.39 2.31
N SER A 242 5.50 -1.41 3.10
CA SER A 242 4.84 -1.67 4.37
C SER A 242 3.47 -2.32 4.20
N PHE A 243 2.73 -1.95 3.16
CA PHE A 243 1.46 -2.55 2.82
C PHE A 243 1.65 -4.00 2.35
N MET A 244 2.60 -4.23 1.43
CA MET A 244 2.88 -5.57 0.91
C MET A 244 3.38 -6.52 1.98
N LEU A 245 4.19 -6.06 2.93
CA LEU A 245 4.59 -6.87 4.06
C LEU A 245 3.40 -7.38 4.87
N ALA A 246 2.38 -6.54 5.12
CA ALA A 246 1.15 -6.96 5.78
C ALA A 246 0.37 -8.01 4.96
N ILE A 247 0.32 -7.85 3.65
CA ILE A 247 -0.29 -8.83 2.74
C ILE A 247 0.47 -10.15 2.73
N GLU A 248 1.80 -10.11 2.74
CA GLU A 248 2.66 -11.31 2.77
C GLU A 248 2.56 -12.06 4.09
N ILE A 249 2.48 -11.35 5.23
CA ILE A 249 2.18 -11.97 6.53
C ILE A 249 0.82 -12.67 6.48
N SER A 250 -0.19 -12.03 5.88
CA SER A 250 -1.50 -12.64 5.69
C SER A 250 -1.43 -13.88 4.81
N ALA A 251 -0.73 -13.80 3.67
CA ALA A 251 -0.56 -14.91 2.74
C ALA A 251 0.17 -16.09 3.41
N ALA A 252 1.23 -15.82 4.18
CA ALA A 252 1.94 -16.84 4.96
C ALA A 252 1.02 -17.53 5.98
N SER A 253 0.13 -16.76 6.62
CA SER A 253 -0.83 -17.31 7.58
C SER A 253 -1.92 -18.15 6.94
N PHE A 254 -2.38 -17.79 5.72
CA PHE A 254 -3.44 -18.51 5.00
C PHE A 254 -2.96 -19.71 4.20
N LEU A 255 -1.79 -19.63 3.59
CA LEU A 255 -1.22 -20.69 2.73
C LEU A 255 -0.29 -21.61 3.49
N GLY A 256 0.35 -21.11 4.54
CA GLY A 256 1.56 -21.65 5.10
C GLY A 256 2.80 -20.93 4.53
N LEU A 257 3.83 -20.84 5.36
CA LEU A 257 5.07 -20.14 5.00
C LEU A 257 5.79 -20.85 3.82
N GLU A 258 5.84 -22.17 3.82
CA GLU A 258 6.51 -22.94 2.77
C GLU A 258 5.86 -22.73 1.41
N ASP A 259 4.52 -22.74 1.33
CA ASP A 259 3.78 -22.47 0.10
C ASP A 259 4.05 -21.03 -0.40
N LEU A 260 4.07 -20.06 0.50
CA LEU A 260 4.43 -18.68 0.15
C LEU A 260 5.85 -18.58 -0.41
N LEU A 261 6.81 -19.26 0.22
CA LEU A 261 8.21 -19.28 -0.23
C LEU A 261 8.37 -20.00 -1.57
N GLU A 262 7.58 -21.03 -1.84
CA GLU A 262 7.58 -21.69 -3.15
C GLU A 262 7.05 -20.74 -4.25
N ILE A 263 5.93 -20.06 -4.00
CA ILE A 263 5.37 -19.04 -4.92
C ILE A 263 6.42 -17.96 -5.20
N TYR A 264 7.08 -17.48 -4.16
CA TYR A 264 8.14 -16.49 -4.27
C TYR A 264 9.33 -16.99 -5.11
N ARG A 265 9.87 -18.21 -4.83
CA ARG A 265 11.00 -18.77 -5.60
C ARG A 265 10.68 -18.88 -7.09
N ASN A 266 9.46 -19.33 -7.42
CA ASN A 266 8.97 -19.40 -8.79
C ASN A 266 8.85 -18.02 -9.44
N PHE A 267 8.30 -17.03 -8.71
CA PHE A 267 8.20 -15.65 -9.17
C PHE A 267 9.59 -15.04 -9.40
N ARG A 268 10.52 -15.19 -8.45
CA ARG A 268 11.90 -14.69 -8.54
C ARG A 268 12.62 -15.26 -9.77
N LYS A 269 12.55 -16.59 -9.95
CA LYS A 269 13.16 -17.25 -11.12
C LYS A 269 12.62 -16.68 -12.43
N MET A 270 11.32 -16.48 -12.54
CA MET A 270 10.69 -15.89 -13.72
C MET A 270 11.14 -14.43 -13.94
N THR A 271 11.19 -13.63 -12.88
CA THR A 271 11.53 -12.19 -12.93
C THR A 271 12.98 -12.01 -13.36
N VAL A 272 13.90 -12.76 -12.79
CA VAL A 272 15.33 -12.71 -13.16
C VAL A 272 15.53 -13.18 -14.59
N ALA A 273 14.93 -14.31 -14.98
CA ALA A 273 15.14 -14.90 -16.30
C ALA A 273 14.52 -14.05 -17.43
N ARG A 274 13.35 -13.43 -17.22
CA ARG A 274 12.62 -12.74 -18.29
C ARG A 274 12.80 -11.21 -18.27
N LEU A 275 12.91 -10.62 -17.09
CA LEU A 275 12.98 -9.16 -16.92
C LEU A 275 14.39 -8.67 -16.61
N GLN A 276 15.33 -9.58 -16.37
CA GLN A 276 16.70 -9.25 -15.94
C GLN A 276 16.72 -8.30 -14.72
N PHE A 277 15.75 -8.49 -13.82
CA PHE A 277 15.54 -7.68 -12.64
C PHE A 277 15.65 -8.53 -11.38
N GLU A 278 16.57 -8.15 -10.47
CA GLU A 278 16.76 -8.77 -9.15
C GLU A 278 15.84 -8.10 -8.11
N PRO A 279 14.80 -8.79 -7.61
CA PRO A 279 13.86 -8.22 -6.65
C PRO A 279 14.40 -8.27 -5.20
N SER A 280 15.56 -7.68 -4.94
CA SER A 280 16.24 -7.72 -3.65
C SER A 280 15.38 -7.26 -2.46
N PHE A 281 14.47 -6.33 -2.68
CA PHE A 281 13.51 -5.89 -1.67
C PHE A 281 12.54 -6.99 -1.23
N LEU A 282 12.19 -7.88 -2.16
CA LEU A 282 11.32 -9.03 -1.90
C LEU A 282 12.12 -10.14 -1.22
N ASP A 283 13.38 -10.35 -1.64
CA ASP A 283 14.33 -11.28 -1.03
C ASP A 283 14.49 -10.95 0.47
N GLU A 284 14.63 -9.66 0.80
CA GLU A 284 14.73 -9.18 2.18
C GLU A 284 13.45 -9.52 2.98
N ARG A 285 12.27 -9.20 2.46
CA ARG A 285 11.01 -9.47 3.15
C ARG A 285 10.77 -10.97 3.38
N MET A 286 11.02 -11.79 2.36
CA MET A 286 10.88 -13.26 2.49
C MET A 286 11.85 -13.83 3.52
N SER A 287 13.12 -13.40 3.53
CA SER A 287 14.09 -13.78 4.54
C SER A 287 13.67 -13.41 5.97
N LEU A 288 13.05 -12.25 6.15
CA LEU A 288 12.52 -11.84 7.45
C LEU A 288 11.33 -12.68 7.91
N LEU A 289 10.43 -13.03 7.00
CA LEU A 289 9.27 -13.91 7.31
C LEU A 289 9.75 -15.32 7.66
N GLU A 290 10.74 -15.86 6.97
CA GLU A 290 11.32 -17.16 7.26
C GLU A 290 11.96 -17.19 8.66
N LYS A 291 12.72 -16.16 9.03
CA LYS A 291 13.33 -16.03 10.37
C LYS A 291 12.28 -15.94 11.48
N LYS A 292 11.14 -15.29 11.22
CA LYS A 292 10.07 -15.11 12.21
C LYS A 292 9.26 -16.38 12.44
N ARG A 293 9.23 -17.33 11.52
CA ARG A 293 8.35 -18.50 11.55
C ARG A 293 6.90 -18.11 11.79
N VAL A 294 6.32 -17.33 10.85
CA VAL A 294 4.93 -16.85 10.94
C VAL A 294 3.98 -18.01 11.26
N PRO A 295 3.13 -17.91 12.32
CA PRO A 295 2.20 -18.96 12.66
C PRO A 295 1.24 -19.26 11.50
N THR A 296 1.03 -20.53 11.22
CA THR A 296 0.00 -20.99 10.28
C THR A 296 -1.36 -21.11 10.96
N ALA A 297 -2.43 -21.00 10.22
CA ALA A 297 -3.81 -21.14 10.69
C ALA A 297 -4.14 -22.61 11.08
#